data_8480781fad32aa41afc10b4f74be4470
#
_entry.id   8480781fad32aa41afc10b4f74be4470
#
_cell.length_a   1.000
_cell.length_b   1.000
_cell.length_c   1.000
_cell.angle_alpha   90.00
_cell.angle_beta   90.00
_cell.angle_gamma   90.00
#
_symmetry.space_group_name_H-M   'P 1'
#
loop_
_entity.id
_entity.type
_entity.pdbx_description
1 polymer ?
#
loop_
_entity_poly.entity_id
_entity_poly.type
_entity_poly.pdbx_seq_one_letter_code
_entity_poly.pdbx_strand_id
1 'polypeptide(L)'
;MELYCLGDSLTFGYGVNRAQRWVHLAAQESGWQLINLGISGDTTGGMLSRLHTQLMPKLTAHSHHVMLMGGCNDIFYAGSAVTARSNMGSMVHQLLSVGVFPIMGSPLPLCVEDVPQDWACVVDFPEAANMIADYRLW
;
A
#
# COMPACT_ATOMS: atom_id res chain seq x y z
N MET A 1 18.88 2.00 9.81
CA MET A 1 18.09 2.62 8.73
C MET A 1 16.60 2.58 9.10
N GLU A 2 15.83 3.61 8.73
CA GLU A 2 14.39 3.66 8.93
C GLU A 2 13.67 3.48 7.59
N LEU A 3 12.63 2.65 7.58
CA LEU A 3 11.74 2.43 6.44
C LEU A 3 10.29 2.67 6.87
N TYR A 4 9.65 3.67 6.31
CA TYR A 4 8.23 3.93 6.49
C TYR A 4 7.42 3.11 5.47
N CYS A 5 6.58 2.19 5.96
CA CYS A 5 5.73 1.34 5.12
C CYS A 5 4.33 1.95 5.05
N LEU A 6 4.09 2.82 4.06
CA LEU A 6 2.81 3.49 3.83
C LEU A 6 1.92 2.61 2.95
N GLY A 7 0.71 2.32 3.41
CA GLY A 7 -0.20 1.44 2.68
C GLY A 7 -1.56 1.25 3.33
N ASP A 8 -2.25 0.23 2.86
CA ASP A 8 -3.59 -0.18 3.27
C ASP A 8 -3.57 -1.37 4.25
N SER A 9 -4.60 -2.23 4.19
CA SER A 9 -4.73 -3.43 5.02
C SER A 9 -3.62 -4.46 4.79
N LEU A 10 -3.05 -4.55 3.59
CA LEU A 10 -1.95 -5.45 3.30
C LEU A 10 -0.67 -5.01 4.03
N THR A 11 -0.42 -3.72 4.12
CA THR A 11 0.68 -3.15 4.89
C THR A 11 0.41 -3.25 6.39
N PHE A 12 -0.81 -2.95 6.82
CA PHE A 12 -1.23 -3.11 8.22
C PHE A 12 -1.04 -4.55 8.71
N GLY A 13 -1.24 -5.55 7.85
CA GLY A 13 -1.27 -6.96 8.18
C GLY A 13 -2.61 -7.38 8.76
N TYR A 14 -3.70 -7.03 8.03
CA TYR A 14 -5.05 -7.44 8.38
C TYR A 14 -5.17 -8.97 8.37
N GLY A 15 -5.90 -9.52 9.34
CA GLY A 15 -6.16 -10.97 9.44
C GLY A 15 -5.04 -11.78 10.11
N VAL A 16 -3.90 -11.16 10.46
CA VAL A 16 -2.80 -11.87 11.13
C VAL A 16 -2.39 -11.18 12.45
N ASN A 17 -1.85 -11.97 13.38
CA ASN A 17 -1.34 -11.45 14.64
C ASN A 17 -0.14 -10.51 14.41
N ARG A 18 0.05 -9.55 15.34
CA ARG A 18 1.12 -8.55 15.21
C ARG A 18 2.50 -9.15 14.94
N ALA A 19 2.84 -10.26 15.61
CA ALA A 19 4.13 -10.94 15.43
C ALA A 19 4.30 -11.62 14.05
N GLN A 20 3.19 -11.84 13.33
CA GLN A 20 3.15 -12.49 12.02
C GLN A 20 3.03 -11.49 10.87
N ARG A 21 2.91 -10.18 11.16
CA ARG A 21 2.82 -9.14 10.14
C ARG A 21 4.16 -9.04 9.41
N TRP A 22 4.11 -8.96 8.09
CA TRP A 22 5.31 -8.93 7.27
C TRP A 22 6.25 -7.77 7.64
N VAL A 23 5.71 -6.60 7.99
CA VAL A 23 6.54 -5.45 8.43
C VAL A 23 7.33 -5.79 9.69
N HIS A 24 6.71 -6.52 10.64
CA HIS A 24 7.39 -6.95 11.86
C HIS A 24 8.49 -8.00 11.57
N LEU A 25 8.17 -8.99 10.75
CA LEU A 25 9.13 -10.03 10.37
C LEU A 25 10.31 -9.46 9.58
N ALA A 26 10.04 -8.58 8.62
CA ALA A 26 11.07 -7.91 7.83
C ALA A 26 11.99 -7.02 8.71
N ALA A 27 11.42 -6.37 9.74
CA ALA A 27 12.23 -5.61 10.71
C ALA A 27 13.19 -6.52 11.50
N GLN A 28 12.71 -7.70 11.92
CA GLN A 28 13.54 -8.68 12.63
C GLN A 28 14.68 -9.23 11.75
N GLU A 29 14.39 -9.54 10.50
CA GLU A 29 15.37 -10.13 9.57
C GLU A 29 16.39 -9.12 9.08
N SER A 30 15.95 -7.90 8.77
CA SER A 30 16.82 -6.85 8.21
C SER A 30 17.66 -6.10 9.25
N GLY A 31 17.19 -6.08 10.49
CA GLY A 31 17.74 -5.21 11.54
C GLY A 31 17.42 -3.72 11.33
N TRP A 32 16.54 -3.38 10.35
CA TRP A 32 16.09 -2.02 10.14
C TRP A 32 14.89 -1.70 11.04
N GLN A 33 14.73 -0.41 11.34
CA GLN A 33 13.52 0.07 11.98
C GLN A 33 12.44 0.26 10.91
N LEU A 34 11.48 -0.68 10.82
CA LEU A 34 10.32 -0.58 9.94
C LEU A 34 9.13 0.01 10.69
N ILE A 35 8.59 1.09 10.15
CA ILE A 35 7.46 1.81 10.73
C ILE A 35 6.22 1.50 9.90
N ASN A 36 5.31 0.71 10.47
CA ASN A 36 4.06 0.31 9.82
C ASN A 36 3.06 1.48 9.86
N LEU A 37 2.79 2.05 8.70
CA LEU A 37 1.78 3.09 8.45
C LEU A 37 0.62 2.57 7.61
N GLY A 38 0.33 1.26 7.66
CA GLY A 38 -0.83 0.66 7.02
C GLY A 38 -2.12 0.99 7.76
N ILE A 39 -3.17 1.30 7.02
CA ILE A 39 -4.54 1.51 7.54
C ILE A 39 -5.50 0.63 6.74
N SER A 40 -6.25 -0.24 7.44
CA SER A 40 -7.23 -1.11 6.78
C SER A 40 -8.32 -0.29 6.11
N GLY A 41 -8.64 -0.62 4.84
CA GLY A 41 -9.64 0.08 4.04
C GLY A 41 -9.15 1.39 3.41
N ASP A 42 -7.90 1.80 3.64
CA ASP A 42 -7.38 3.04 3.06
C ASP A 42 -7.24 2.93 1.54
N THR A 43 -7.55 4.01 0.85
CA THR A 43 -7.34 4.18 -0.58
C THR A 43 -6.03 4.90 -0.88
N THR A 44 -5.60 4.89 -2.12
CA THR A 44 -4.43 5.68 -2.53
C THR A 44 -4.62 7.18 -2.34
N GLY A 45 -5.86 7.68 -2.36
CA GLY A 45 -6.19 9.06 -2.00
C GLY A 45 -5.93 9.36 -0.52
N GLY A 46 -6.33 8.45 0.37
CA GLY A 46 -6.00 8.53 1.80
C GLY A 46 -4.50 8.44 2.05
N MET A 47 -3.81 7.49 1.38
CA MET A 47 -2.35 7.37 1.44
C MET A 47 -1.65 8.66 0.99
N LEU A 48 -2.07 9.26 -0.13
CA LEU A 48 -1.52 10.51 -0.65
C LEU A 48 -1.67 11.67 0.36
N SER A 49 -2.85 11.78 0.97
CA SER A 49 -3.10 12.77 2.02
C SER A 49 -2.18 12.58 3.23
N ARG A 50 -2.03 11.33 3.69
CA ARG A 50 -1.14 11.01 4.83
C ARG A 50 0.34 11.18 4.50
N LEU A 51 0.75 10.85 3.29
CA LEU A 51 2.10 11.14 2.83
C LEU A 51 2.40 12.63 2.98
N HIS A 52 1.53 13.48 2.42
CA HIS A 52 1.73 14.93 2.40
C HIS A 52 1.70 15.55 3.81
N THR A 53 0.71 15.17 4.64
CA THR A 53 0.45 15.84 5.92
C THR A 53 1.24 15.27 7.10
N GLN A 54 1.58 13.99 7.06
CA GLN A 54 2.16 13.29 8.21
C GLN A 54 3.59 12.82 8.00
N LEU A 55 3.94 12.44 6.76
CA LEU A 55 5.23 11.82 6.49
C LEU A 55 6.23 12.81 5.87
N MET A 56 5.85 13.51 4.81
CA MET A 56 6.74 14.49 4.13
C MET A 56 7.44 15.48 5.08
N PRO A 57 6.77 16.04 6.12
CA PRO A 57 7.42 16.95 7.05
C PRO A 57 8.55 16.31 7.88
N LYS A 58 8.62 14.99 7.95
CA LYS A 58 9.60 14.24 8.74
C LYS A 58 10.75 13.70 7.88
N LEU A 59 10.57 13.65 6.57
CA LEU A 59 11.56 13.07 5.67
C LEU A 59 12.73 14.02 5.47
N THR A 60 13.93 13.42 5.47
CA THR A 60 15.16 14.09 5.06
C THR A 60 15.80 13.27 3.95
N ALA A 61 16.37 13.93 2.94
CA ALA A 61 17.06 13.28 1.85
C ALA A 61 18.16 12.33 2.38
N HIS A 62 18.25 11.15 1.82
CA HIS A 62 19.24 10.11 2.11
C HIS A 62 19.20 9.45 3.50
N SER A 63 18.34 9.89 4.41
CA SER A 63 18.24 9.29 5.76
C SER A 63 17.01 8.43 5.99
N HIS A 64 15.98 8.55 5.13
CA HIS A 64 14.74 7.82 5.25
C HIS A 64 14.42 7.08 3.96
N HIS A 65 13.72 5.95 4.10
CA HIS A 65 13.17 5.18 2.99
C HIS A 65 11.66 5.10 3.15
N VAL A 66 10.94 5.08 2.05
CA VAL A 66 9.47 4.95 2.03
C VAL A 66 9.09 3.83 1.09
N MET A 67 8.32 2.88 1.60
CA MET A 67 7.64 1.88 0.79
C MET A 67 6.18 2.28 0.62
N LEU A 68 5.69 2.19 -0.61
CA LEU A 68 4.30 2.45 -0.98
C LEU A 68 3.67 1.16 -1.48
N MET A 69 2.59 0.69 -0.85
CA MET A 69 1.83 -0.47 -1.29
C MET A 69 0.34 -0.25 -1.04
N GLY A 70 -0.46 -0.18 -2.09
CA GLY A 70 -1.91 0.03 -2.01
C GLY A 70 -2.56 0.06 -3.39
N GLY A 71 -3.85 0.36 -3.45
CA GLY A 71 -4.63 0.50 -4.68
C GLY A 71 -5.75 -0.53 -4.84
N CYS A 72 -5.73 -1.64 -4.08
CA CYS A 72 -6.81 -2.62 -4.14
C CYS A 72 -8.17 -2.02 -3.73
N ASN A 73 -8.18 -1.19 -2.68
CA ASN A 73 -9.42 -0.54 -2.21
C ASN A 73 -9.98 0.45 -3.23
N ASP A 74 -9.12 1.16 -3.98
CA ASP A 74 -9.58 2.02 -5.08
C ASP A 74 -10.31 1.19 -6.15
N ILE A 75 -9.77 0.02 -6.49
CA ILE A 75 -10.39 -0.92 -7.44
C ILE A 75 -11.70 -1.46 -6.89
N PHE A 76 -11.72 -1.90 -5.63
CA PHE A 76 -12.93 -2.44 -4.99
C PHE A 76 -14.06 -1.40 -4.88
N TYR A 77 -13.75 -0.14 -4.56
CA TYR A 77 -14.77 0.89 -4.37
C TYR A 77 -15.20 1.59 -5.65
N ALA A 78 -14.28 1.76 -6.60
CA ALA A 78 -14.54 2.53 -7.83
C ALA A 78 -14.61 1.68 -9.10
N GLY A 79 -14.28 0.39 -9.04
CA GLY A 79 -14.22 -0.49 -10.22
C GLY A 79 -13.20 -0.01 -11.26
N SER A 80 -12.11 0.62 -10.82
CA SER A 80 -11.10 1.18 -11.73
C SER A 80 -9.75 1.40 -11.04
N ALA A 81 -8.66 1.08 -11.73
CA ALA A 81 -7.30 1.35 -11.27
C ALA A 81 -6.77 2.75 -11.65
N VAL A 82 -7.54 3.57 -12.37
CA VAL A 82 -7.05 4.87 -12.90
C VAL A 82 -6.65 5.81 -11.77
N THR A 83 -7.52 5.98 -10.77
CA THR A 83 -7.24 6.83 -9.60
C THR A 83 -6.06 6.30 -8.80
N ALA A 84 -5.98 4.98 -8.60
CA ALA A 84 -4.86 4.34 -7.91
C ALA A 84 -3.53 4.66 -8.59
N ARG A 85 -3.42 4.47 -9.91
CA ARG A 85 -2.22 4.79 -10.69
C ARG A 85 -1.83 6.26 -10.57
N SER A 86 -2.80 7.17 -10.72
CA SER A 86 -2.57 8.60 -10.63
C SER A 86 -2.03 9.02 -9.25
N ASN A 87 -2.66 8.54 -8.18
CA ASN A 87 -2.24 8.87 -6.81
C ASN A 87 -0.88 8.26 -6.46
N MET A 88 -0.62 7.00 -6.86
CA MET A 88 0.68 6.37 -6.65
C MET A 88 1.78 7.11 -7.40
N GLY A 89 1.56 7.49 -8.67
CA GLY A 89 2.49 8.32 -9.43
C GLY A 89 2.76 9.67 -8.77
N SER A 90 1.71 10.30 -8.21
CA SER A 90 1.85 11.57 -7.47
C SER A 90 2.68 11.40 -6.19
N MET A 91 2.49 10.30 -5.45
CA MET A 91 3.31 10.00 -4.25
C MET A 91 4.77 9.77 -4.61
N VAL A 92 5.04 8.99 -5.67
CA VAL A 92 6.40 8.78 -6.19
C VAL A 92 7.06 10.12 -6.54
N HIS A 93 6.36 10.97 -7.30
CA HIS A 93 6.87 12.28 -7.69
C HIS A 93 7.19 13.17 -6.49
N GLN A 94 6.30 13.22 -5.49
CA GLN A 94 6.54 14.01 -4.26
C GLN A 94 7.77 13.50 -3.49
N LEU A 95 7.95 12.20 -3.34
CA LEU A 95 9.12 11.62 -2.66
C LEU A 95 10.41 11.95 -3.41
N LEU A 96 10.42 11.75 -4.73
CA LEU A 96 11.59 12.07 -5.56
C LEU A 96 11.95 13.55 -5.50
N SER A 97 10.97 14.46 -5.39
CA SER A 97 11.21 15.91 -5.31
C SER A 97 11.97 16.34 -4.06
N VAL A 98 11.95 15.52 -3.02
CA VAL A 98 12.72 15.75 -1.77
C VAL A 98 13.92 14.80 -1.62
N GLY A 99 14.30 14.12 -2.69
CA GLY A 99 15.48 13.24 -2.73
C GLY A 99 15.28 11.89 -2.05
N VAL A 100 14.03 11.44 -1.85
CA VAL A 100 13.69 10.13 -1.32
C VAL A 100 13.25 9.20 -2.45
N PHE A 101 13.94 8.07 -2.62
CA PHE A 101 13.58 7.07 -3.62
C PHE A 101 12.60 6.07 -2.99
N PRO A 102 11.33 5.99 -3.47
CA PRO A 102 10.36 5.06 -2.92
C PRO A 102 10.63 3.62 -3.36
N ILE A 103 10.29 2.69 -2.49
CA ILE A 103 10.18 1.26 -2.79
C ILE A 103 8.72 1.00 -3.13
N MET A 104 8.46 0.51 -4.34
CA MET A 104 7.10 0.16 -4.76
C MET A 104 6.78 -1.27 -4.35
N GLY A 105 5.76 -1.44 -3.52
CA GLY A 105 5.20 -2.74 -3.17
C GLY A 105 4.07 -3.11 -4.11
N SER A 106 4.19 -4.23 -4.80
CA SER A 106 3.08 -4.77 -5.59
C SER A 106 2.07 -5.46 -4.66
N PRO A 107 0.76 -5.14 -4.74
CA PRO A 107 -0.24 -5.87 -3.98
C PRO A 107 -0.27 -7.36 -4.37
N LEU A 108 -0.72 -8.21 -3.45
CA LEU A 108 -0.84 -9.65 -3.70
C LEU A 108 -1.93 -9.92 -4.75
N PRO A 109 -1.81 -11.03 -5.49
CA PRO A 109 -2.92 -11.52 -6.32
C PRO A 109 -4.15 -11.79 -5.45
N LEU A 110 -5.32 -11.51 -5.98
CA LEU A 110 -6.59 -11.81 -5.31
C LEU A 110 -6.98 -13.27 -5.59
N CYS A 111 -7.18 -14.06 -4.53
CA CYS A 111 -7.75 -15.40 -4.61
C CYS A 111 -9.28 -15.29 -4.50
N VAL A 112 -9.98 -15.37 -5.62
CA VAL A 112 -11.43 -15.15 -5.68
C VAL A 112 -12.21 -16.25 -4.94
N GLU A 113 -11.69 -17.47 -4.96
CA GLU A 113 -12.34 -18.63 -4.33
C GLU A 113 -12.39 -18.54 -2.80
N ASP A 114 -11.48 -17.78 -2.21
CA ASP A 114 -11.37 -17.60 -0.75
C ASP A 114 -12.12 -16.36 -0.23
N VAL A 115 -12.78 -15.62 -1.11
CA VAL A 115 -13.53 -14.41 -0.72
C VAL A 115 -14.78 -14.79 0.07
N PRO A 116 -15.02 -14.20 1.27
CA PRO A 116 -16.25 -14.43 2.02
C PRO A 116 -17.49 -14.04 1.21
N GLN A 117 -18.54 -14.86 1.28
CA GLN A 117 -19.79 -14.65 0.54
C GLN A 117 -20.43 -13.28 0.79
N ASP A 118 -20.34 -12.78 2.03
CA ASP A 118 -20.89 -11.48 2.40
C ASP A 118 -20.23 -10.32 1.64
N TRP A 119 -19.01 -10.50 1.16
CA TRP A 119 -18.29 -9.49 0.37
C TRP A 119 -18.61 -9.60 -1.12
N ALA A 120 -18.92 -10.79 -1.60
CA ALA A 120 -19.23 -11.03 -3.01
C ALA A 120 -20.49 -10.31 -3.51
N CYS A 121 -21.36 -9.82 -2.60
CA CYS A 121 -22.54 -9.05 -2.97
C CYS A 121 -22.25 -7.54 -3.20
N VAL A 122 -21.06 -7.05 -2.82
CA VAL A 122 -20.71 -5.61 -2.93
C VAL A 122 -19.60 -5.32 -3.94
N VAL A 123 -18.82 -6.33 -4.31
CA VAL A 123 -17.69 -6.21 -5.26
C VAL A 123 -17.74 -7.36 -6.25
N ASP A 124 -17.56 -7.06 -7.53
CA ASP A 124 -17.29 -8.08 -8.56
C ASP A 124 -15.81 -8.52 -8.44
N PHE A 125 -15.56 -9.53 -7.59
CA PHE A 125 -14.21 -10.00 -7.32
C PHE A 125 -13.49 -10.63 -8.52
N PRO A 126 -14.15 -11.37 -9.43
CA PRO A 126 -13.54 -11.83 -10.68
C PRO A 126 -13.00 -10.67 -11.52
N GLU A 127 -13.79 -9.61 -11.70
CA GLU A 127 -13.36 -8.43 -12.44
C GLU A 127 -12.27 -7.66 -11.71
N ALA A 128 -12.41 -7.47 -10.39
CA ALA A 128 -11.39 -6.84 -9.55
C ALA A 128 -10.05 -7.59 -9.59
N ALA A 129 -10.06 -8.93 -9.63
CA ALA A 129 -8.85 -9.73 -9.74
C ALA A 129 -8.09 -9.45 -11.04
N ASN A 130 -8.81 -9.32 -12.17
CA ASN A 130 -8.22 -8.95 -13.45
C ASN A 130 -7.62 -7.54 -13.40
N MET A 131 -8.35 -6.57 -12.83
CA MET A 131 -7.85 -5.21 -12.68
C MET A 131 -6.62 -5.13 -11.76
N ILE A 132 -6.59 -5.89 -10.67
CA ILE A 132 -5.42 -5.96 -9.78
C ILE A 132 -4.24 -6.60 -10.51
N ALA A 133 -4.45 -7.63 -11.32
CA ALA A 133 -3.41 -8.24 -12.13
C ALA A 133 -2.78 -7.23 -13.09
N ASP A 134 -3.60 -6.45 -13.80
CA ASP A 134 -3.14 -5.36 -14.69
C ASP A 134 -2.46 -4.23 -13.91
N TYR A 135 -2.99 -3.88 -12.75
CA TYR A 135 -2.41 -2.83 -11.88
C TYR A 135 -1.02 -3.22 -11.39
N ARG A 136 -0.78 -4.50 -11.12
CA ARG A 136 0.53 -5.02 -10.68
C ARG A 136 1.62 -4.95 -11.76
N LEU A 137 1.23 -4.89 -13.02
CA LEU A 137 2.16 -4.79 -14.17
C LEU A 137 2.54 -3.34 -14.51
N TRP A 138 1.80 -2.37 -13.96
CA TRP A 138 2.03 -0.94 -14.15
C TRP A 138 3.16 -0.44 -13.25
#